data_1f3e7ae3d6093770373725e3610f63c1
#
_entry.id   1f3e7ae3d6093770373725e3610f63c1
#
_cell.length_a   1.000
_cell.length_b   1.000
_cell.length_c   1.000
_cell.angle_alpha   90.00
_cell.angle_beta   90.00
_cell.angle_gamma   90.00
#
_symmetry.space_group_name_H-M   'P 1'
#
loop_
_entity.id
_entity.type
_entity.pdbx_description
1 polymer ?
#
loop_
_entity_poly.entity_id
_entity_poly.type
_entity_poly.pdbx_seq_one_letter_code
_entity_poly.pdbx_strand_id
1 'polypeptide(L)'
;EKRLRDLIDRNLRKEIHPGTKPSIDFIHHILEEAYEEGLNYDLSDLRPVILTFAAKSTNQAAACIKMVQSMQFVGKNTMPTAEEDDSPLVFFDIEVYPNLLVVCWKKEGDPNVVRMINPTAAEVEPLLGQKLVGFNNRRYDNHILYAAYLGWSNEQIFELSQKLIDKNNRTAMFGEAYELSYADIYDFSSKKQGLKKFQIELGIFHVELDIPWDQPVDEGLWTKI
;
A
#
# COMPACT_ATOMS: atom_id res chain seq x y z
N GLU A 1 13.48 -26.23 -5.86
CA GLU A 1 14.82 -25.66 -6.12
C GLU A 1 15.47 -26.31 -7.36
N LYS A 2 15.65 -27.62 -7.37
CA LYS A 2 16.29 -28.33 -8.49
C LYS A 2 15.52 -28.17 -9.81
N ARG A 3 14.18 -28.29 -9.78
CA ARG A 3 13.34 -28.19 -10.99
C ARG A 3 13.35 -26.80 -11.61
N LEU A 4 13.37 -25.74 -10.80
CA LEU A 4 13.46 -24.37 -11.29
C LEU A 4 14.83 -24.11 -11.94
N ARG A 5 15.91 -24.59 -11.35
CA ARG A 5 17.26 -24.52 -11.97
C ARG A 5 17.31 -25.26 -13.28
N ASP A 6 16.74 -26.47 -13.35
CA ASP A 6 16.69 -27.26 -14.58
C ASP A 6 15.87 -26.55 -15.68
N LEU A 7 14.79 -25.86 -15.30
CA LEU A 7 13.98 -25.06 -16.23
C LEU A 7 14.78 -23.87 -16.77
N ILE A 8 15.44 -23.13 -15.88
CA ILE A 8 16.30 -22.01 -16.24
C ILE A 8 17.45 -22.45 -17.15
N ASP A 9 18.15 -23.51 -16.79
CA ASP A 9 19.26 -24.06 -17.59
C ASP A 9 18.80 -24.54 -18.97
N ARG A 10 17.62 -25.15 -19.06
CA ARG A 10 17.02 -25.61 -20.31
C ARG A 10 16.71 -24.45 -21.24
N ASN A 11 16.13 -23.39 -20.73
CA ASN A 11 15.78 -22.20 -21.52
C ASN A 11 17.01 -21.36 -21.90
N LEU A 12 17.98 -21.24 -21.01
CA LEU A 12 19.26 -20.61 -21.30
C LEU A 12 19.99 -21.26 -22.44
N ARG A 13 19.96 -22.61 -22.55
CA ARG A 13 20.61 -23.35 -23.65
C ARG A 13 19.91 -23.22 -24.99
N LYS A 14 18.60 -22.94 -24.99
CA LYS A 14 17.80 -22.84 -26.21
C LYS A 14 17.88 -21.47 -26.87
N GLU A 15 17.95 -20.41 -26.14
CA GLU A 15 17.69 -19.05 -26.63
C GLU A 15 18.87 -18.09 -26.58
N ILE A 16 19.99 -18.46 -25.94
CA ILE A 16 21.09 -17.52 -25.76
C ILE A 16 22.34 -17.99 -26.52
N HIS A 17 22.66 -17.23 -27.55
CA HIS A 17 24.00 -17.30 -28.12
C HIS A 17 25.05 -16.82 -27.11
N PRO A 18 26.24 -17.43 -27.05
CA PRO A 18 27.33 -16.99 -26.19
C PRO A 18 27.57 -15.48 -26.36
N GLY A 19 27.37 -14.70 -25.28
CA GLY A 19 27.55 -13.25 -25.29
C GLY A 19 26.27 -12.40 -25.31
N THR A 20 25.08 -12.99 -25.49
CA THR A 20 23.81 -12.29 -25.40
C THR A 20 23.34 -12.24 -23.94
N LYS A 21 22.91 -11.07 -23.48
CA LYS A 21 22.35 -10.92 -22.12
C LYS A 21 20.90 -11.34 -22.15
N PRO A 22 20.43 -12.13 -21.15
CA PRO A 22 19.01 -12.37 -20.98
C PRO A 22 18.29 -11.04 -20.75
N SER A 23 17.23 -10.81 -21.50
CA SER A 23 16.35 -9.66 -21.35
C SER A 23 15.42 -9.85 -20.14
N ILE A 24 14.76 -8.78 -19.71
CA ILE A 24 13.68 -8.85 -18.75
C ILE A 24 12.56 -9.78 -19.25
N ASP A 25 12.28 -9.76 -20.55
CA ASP A 25 11.29 -10.62 -21.22
C ASP A 25 11.64 -12.10 -21.09
N PHE A 26 12.92 -12.44 -21.14
CA PHE A 26 13.38 -13.82 -20.94
C PHE A 26 13.13 -14.32 -19.52
N ILE A 27 13.40 -13.48 -18.50
CA ILE A 27 13.10 -13.83 -17.10
C ILE A 27 11.60 -13.96 -16.91
N HIS A 28 10.82 -13.06 -17.50
CA HIS A 28 9.36 -13.10 -17.49
C HIS A 28 8.84 -14.45 -18.05
N HIS A 29 9.32 -14.85 -19.22
CA HIS A 29 8.96 -16.11 -19.86
C HIS A 29 9.31 -17.34 -19.01
N ILE A 30 10.50 -17.38 -18.38
CA ILE A 30 10.87 -18.47 -17.46
C ILE A 30 9.92 -18.54 -16.25
N LEU A 31 9.52 -17.39 -15.71
CA LEU A 31 8.62 -17.35 -14.56
C LEU A 31 7.19 -17.76 -14.93
N GLU A 32 6.73 -17.43 -16.15
CA GLU A 32 5.46 -17.90 -16.70
C GLU A 32 5.49 -19.42 -16.89
N GLU A 33 6.54 -19.99 -17.50
CA GLU A 33 6.69 -21.44 -17.63
C GLU A 33 6.75 -22.14 -16.25
N ALA A 34 7.46 -21.57 -15.28
CA ALA A 34 7.51 -22.10 -13.93
C ALA A 34 6.13 -22.12 -13.26
N TYR A 35 5.35 -21.06 -13.50
CA TYR A 35 3.97 -20.97 -13.02
C TYR A 35 3.08 -22.04 -13.67
N GLU A 36 3.14 -22.19 -14.98
CA GLU A 36 2.38 -23.20 -15.73
C GLU A 36 2.76 -24.64 -15.33
N GLU A 37 4.03 -24.89 -15.00
CA GLU A 37 4.50 -26.18 -14.49
C GLU A 37 4.17 -26.37 -12.99
N GLY A 38 3.53 -25.40 -12.33
CA GLY A 38 3.18 -25.45 -10.90
C GLY A 38 4.40 -25.48 -9.95
N LEU A 39 5.51 -24.88 -10.37
CA LEU A 39 6.74 -24.82 -9.58
C LEU A 39 6.65 -23.70 -8.53
N ASN A 40 6.76 -24.06 -7.26
CA ASN A 40 6.95 -23.09 -6.20
C ASN A 40 8.38 -22.58 -6.19
N TYR A 41 8.54 -21.27 -6.20
CA TYR A 41 9.82 -20.57 -6.06
C TYR A 41 9.67 -19.38 -5.13
N ASP A 42 10.78 -19.02 -4.48
CA ASP A 42 10.84 -17.81 -3.68
C ASP A 42 11.93 -16.86 -4.21
N LEU A 43 11.92 -15.61 -3.77
CA LEU A 43 12.85 -14.58 -4.22
C LEU A 43 14.29 -14.94 -3.88
N SER A 44 14.53 -15.66 -2.79
CA SER A 44 15.87 -16.13 -2.37
C SER A 44 16.47 -17.11 -3.37
N ASP A 45 15.63 -17.95 -4.00
CA ASP A 45 16.05 -18.90 -5.02
C ASP A 45 16.39 -18.24 -6.36
N LEU A 46 15.63 -17.19 -6.71
CA LEU A 46 15.78 -16.47 -7.97
C LEU A 46 16.85 -15.38 -7.93
N ARG A 47 17.10 -14.79 -6.75
CA ARG A 47 18.05 -13.68 -6.59
C ARG A 47 19.46 -13.98 -7.10
N PRO A 48 20.08 -15.14 -6.81
CA PRO A 48 21.41 -15.47 -7.35
C PRO A 48 21.40 -15.57 -8.87
N VAL A 49 20.31 -16.09 -9.46
CA VAL A 49 20.14 -16.23 -10.90
C VAL A 49 20.03 -14.84 -11.55
N ILE A 50 19.14 -13.98 -11.02
CA ILE A 50 18.95 -12.61 -11.49
C ILE A 50 20.24 -11.81 -11.38
N LEU A 51 20.99 -11.92 -10.28
CA LEU A 51 22.25 -11.23 -10.09
C LEU A 51 23.34 -11.72 -11.05
N THR A 52 23.36 -13.00 -11.38
CA THR A 52 24.31 -13.56 -12.37
C THR A 52 24.04 -12.98 -13.75
N PHE A 53 22.77 -12.83 -14.14
CA PHE A 53 22.38 -12.30 -15.44
C PHE A 53 22.41 -10.77 -15.52
N ALA A 54 22.07 -10.11 -14.43
CA ALA A 54 22.06 -8.64 -14.35
C ALA A 54 23.41 -8.04 -13.93
N ALA A 55 24.45 -8.85 -13.79
CA ALA A 55 25.76 -8.50 -13.19
C ALA A 55 26.51 -7.33 -13.85
N LYS A 56 25.97 -6.71 -14.90
CA LYS A 56 26.56 -5.53 -15.56
C LYS A 56 25.72 -4.25 -15.46
N SER A 57 24.55 -4.29 -14.81
CA SER A 57 23.71 -3.09 -14.59
C SER A 57 22.88 -3.24 -13.33
N THR A 58 23.21 -2.44 -12.31
CA THR A 58 22.47 -2.34 -11.05
C THR A 58 20.99 -1.96 -11.26
N ASN A 59 20.70 -1.16 -12.28
CA ASN A 59 19.33 -0.75 -12.60
C ASN A 59 18.51 -1.91 -13.19
N GLN A 60 19.13 -2.77 -14.02
CA GLN A 60 18.44 -3.96 -14.55
C GLN A 60 18.21 -5.00 -13.46
N ALA A 61 19.16 -5.20 -12.55
CA ALA A 61 18.97 -6.09 -11.41
C ALA A 61 17.81 -5.62 -10.52
N ALA A 62 17.74 -4.33 -10.22
CA ALA A 62 16.66 -3.76 -9.43
C ALA A 62 15.28 -3.89 -10.12
N ALA A 63 15.23 -3.69 -11.44
CA ALA A 63 14.00 -3.87 -12.23
C ALA A 63 13.56 -5.34 -12.25
N CYS A 64 14.49 -6.29 -12.43
CA CYS A 64 14.22 -7.72 -12.38
C CYS A 64 13.72 -8.15 -10.99
N ILE A 65 14.35 -7.66 -9.92
CA ILE A 65 13.92 -7.97 -8.53
C ILE A 65 12.50 -7.46 -8.28
N LYS A 66 12.18 -6.23 -8.70
CA LYS A 66 10.82 -5.68 -8.56
C LYS A 66 9.79 -6.48 -9.36
N MET A 67 10.15 -6.91 -10.57
CA MET A 67 9.28 -7.73 -11.40
C MET A 67 9.02 -9.09 -10.74
N VAL A 68 10.06 -9.76 -10.25
CA VAL A 68 9.93 -11.05 -9.55
C VAL A 68 9.10 -10.89 -8.27
N GLN A 69 9.28 -9.81 -7.51
CA GLN A 69 8.44 -9.51 -6.35
C GLN A 69 6.97 -9.35 -6.72
N SER A 70 6.68 -8.64 -7.83
CA SER A 70 5.30 -8.49 -8.31
C SER A 70 4.70 -9.82 -8.77
N MET A 71 5.49 -10.69 -9.40
CA MET A 71 5.05 -12.01 -9.85
C MET A 71 4.89 -13.02 -8.69
N GLN A 72 5.70 -12.93 -7.64
CA GLN A 72 5.48 -13.72 -6.43
C GLN A 72 4.12 -13.42 -5.78
N PHE A 73 3.66 -12.18 -5.86
CA PHE A 73 2.30 -11.83 -5.45
C PHE A 73 1.23 -12.51 -6.32
N VAL A 74 1.47 -12.59 -7.62
CA VAL A 74 0.55 -13.27 -8.56
C VAL A 74 0.66 -14.79 -8.43
N GLY A 75 1.87 -15.35 -8.28
CA GLY A 75 2.10 -16.80 -8.17
C GLY A 75 1.73 -17.42 -6.81
N LYS A 76 1.75 -16.63 -5.72
CA LYS A 76 1.14 -17.04 -4.44
C LYS A 76 -0.38 -17.05 -4.47
N ASN A 77 -0.96 -16.41 -5.47
CA ASN A 77 -2.35 -16.55 -5.88
C ASN A 77 -2.58 -17.76 -6.83
N THR A 78 -1.85 -18.89 -6.71
CA THR A 78 -2.57 -20.13 -6.79
C THR A 78 -3.58 -20.00 -5.68
N MET A 79 -4.74 -19.55 -6.06
CA MET A 79 -5.85 -19.45 -5.14
C MET A 79 -5.80 -20.70 -4.24
N PRO A 80 -5.55 -20.59 -2.94
CA PRO A 80 -6.44 -21.30 -2.10
C PRO A 80 -7.77 -20.87 -2.71
N THR A 81 -8.68 -21.78 -3.03
CA THR A 81 -10.10 -21.45 -3.03
C THR A 81 -10.20 -20.51 -1.84
N ALA A 82 -10.13 -19.22 -2.14
CA ALA A 82 -10.23 -18.23 -1.10
C ALA A 82 -11.57 -18.58 -0.53
N GLU A 83 -11.61 -19.06 0.69
CA GLU A 83 -12.75 -18.73 1.52
C GLU A 83 -12.83 -17.24 1.27
N GLU A 84 -13.83 -16.86 0.47
CA GLU A 84 -14.02 -15.45 0.11
C GLU A 84 -14.03 -14.79 1.46
N ASP A 85 -12.99 -14.01 1.76
CA ASP A 85 -12.94 -13.31 3.01
C ASP A 85 -14.06 -12.27 2.92
N ASP A 86 -15.28 -12.70 3.29
CA ASP A 86 -16.50 -11.91 3.30
C ASP A 86 -16.49 -10.83 4.38
N SER A 87 -15.32 -10.57 5.01
CA SER A 87 -15.21 -9.48 5.97
C SER A 87 -15.54 -8.16 5.27
N PRO A 88 -16.42 -7.35 5.87
CA PRO A 88 -16.88 -6.11 5.26
C PRO A 88 -15.74 -5.13 5.08
N LEU A 89 -15.81 -4.32 4.02
CA LEU A 89 -14.91 -3.19 3.83
C LEU A 89 -15.10 -2.16 4.93
N VAL A 90 -14.01 -1.51 5.35
CA VAL A 90 -14.02 -0.42 6.32
C VAL A 90 -13.56 0.85 5.63
N PHE A 91 -14.49 1.75 5.37
CA PHE A 91 -14.20 3.08 4.87
C PHE A 91 -13.69 3.95 6.01
N PHE A 92 -12.58 4.66 5.81
CA PHE A 92 -11.99 5.51 6.84
C PHE A 92 -11.39 6.78 6.27
N ASP A 93 -11.29 7.77 7.14
CA ASP A 93 -10.69 9.07 6.87
C ASP A 93 -10.10 9.64 8.17
N ILE A 94 -9.06 10.46 8.08
CA ILE A 94 -8.33 10.98 9.24
C ILE A 94 -8.13 12.49 9.12
N GLU A 95 -8.46 13.21 10.20
CA GLU A 95 -8.18 14.62 10.34
C GLU A 95 -7.13 14.87 11.43
N VAL A 96 -6.12 15.68 11.12
CA VAL A 96 -5.00 15.97 12.01
C VAL A 96 -4.85 17.47 12.24
N TYR A 97 -4.93 17.87 13.49
CA TYR A 97 -4.67 19.23 13.96
C TYR A 97 -3.59 19.21 15.06
N PRO A 98 -2.99 20.34 15.46
CA PRO A 98 -1.92 20.36 16.47
C PRO A 98 -2.28 19.66 17.79
N ASN A 99 -3.54 19.71 18.20
CA ASN A 99 -4.03 19.13 19.45
C ASN A 99 -5.11 18.07 19.29
N LEU A 100 -5.40 17.65 18.04
CA LEU A 100 -6.53 16.80 17.78
C LEU A 100 -6.23 15.82 16.64
N LEU A 101 -6.43 14.54 16.91
CA LEU A 101 -6.52 13.47 15.93
C LEU A 101 -7.94 12.94 15.91
N VAL A 102 -8.58 12.98 14.74
CA VAL A 102 -9.90 12.37 14.52
C VAL A 102 -9.76 11.25 13.51
N VAL A 103 -10.19 10.05 13.89
CA VAL A 103 -10.30 8.89 12.98
C VAL A 103 -11.76 8.56 12.81
N CYS A 104 -12.29 8.78 11.63
CA CYS A 104 -13.66 8.40 11.26
C CYS A 104 -13.63 7.13 10.45
N TRP A 105 -14.50 6.17 10.78
CA TRP A 105 -14.61 4.96 9.98
C TRP A 105 -16.03 4.39 10.00
N LYS A 106 -16.32 3.58 8.98
CA LYS A 106 -17.63 2.96 8.78
C LYS A 106 -17.46 1.63 8.08
N LYS A 107 -18.15 0.60 8.56
CA LYS A 107 -18.24 -0.69 7.85
C LYS A 107 -19.21 -0.61 6.68
N GLU A 108 -18.91 -1.33 5.63
CA GLU A 108 -19.82 -1.55 4.52
C GLU A 108 -21.15 -2.11 5.03
N GLY A 109 -22.24 -1.55 4.53
CA GLY A 109 -23.62 -1.94 4.93
C GLY A 109 -24.07 -1.40 6.29
N ASP A 110 -23.17 -0.89 7.15
CA ASP A 110 -23.57 -0.26 8.43
C ASP A 110 -23.87 1.23 8.21
N PRO A 111 -25.04 1.76 8.62
CA PRO A 111 -25.33 3.19 8.53
C PRO A 111 -24.53 4.05 9.51
N ASN A 112 -23.97 3.45 10.57
CA ASN A 112 -23.31 4.18 11.64
C ASN A 112 -21.85 4.52 11.27
N VAL A 113 -21.46 5.76 11.54
CA VAL A 113 -20.07 6.21 11.48
C VAL A 113 -19.50 6.22 12.88
N VAL A 114 -18.38 5.55 13.10
CA VAL A 114 -17.63 5.63 14.35
C VAL A 114 -16.64 6.78 14.22
N ARG A 115 -16.64 7.65 15.20
CA ARG A 115 -15.69 8.76 15.33
C ARG A 115 -14.85 8.56 16.58
N MET A 116 -13.54 8.48 16.39
CA MET A 116 -12.56 8.34 17.47
C MET A 116 -11.82 9.67 17.60
N ILE A 117 -11.86 10.26 18.78
CA ILE A 117 -11.22 11.55 19.11
C ILE A 117 -10.01 11.26 19.97
N ASN A 118 -8.82 11.65 19.52
CA ASN A 118 -7.55 11.37 20.18
C ASN A 118 -7.43 9.91 20.63
N PRO A 119 -7.65 8.94 19.73
CA PRO A 119 -7.68 7.53 20.11
C PRO A 119 -6.33 7.07 20.64
N THR A 120 -6.37 6.16 21.59
CA THR A 120 -5.20 5.44 22.08
C THR A 120 -4.74 4.38 21.07
N ALA A 121 -3.50 3.90 21.23
CA ALA A 121 -2.99 2.80 20.41
C ALA A 121 -3.90 1.56 20.42
N ALA A 122 -4.44 1.20 21.58
CA ALA A 122 -5.34 0.05 21.75
C ALA A 122 -6.70 0.24 21.04
N GLU A 123 -7.16 1.48 20.88
CA GLU A 123 -8.41 1.78 20.17
C GLU A 123 -8.23 1.74 18.65
N VAL A 124 -7.06 2.10 18.13
CA VAL A 124 -6.78 2.04 16.67
C VAL A 124 -6.31 0.66 16.20
N GLU A 125 -5.72 -0.16 17.09
CA GLU A 125 -5.19 -1.48 16.74
C GLU A 125 -6.18 -2.36 15.96
N PRO A 126 -7.48 -2.45 16.34
CA PRO A 126 -8.44 -3.26 15.59
C PRO A 126 -8.66 -2.82 14.14
N LEU A 127 -8.40 -1.55 13.80
CA LEU A 127 -8.54 -1.06 12.41
C LEU A 127 -7.42 -1.59 11.51
N LEU A 128 -6.22 -1.80 12.04
CA LEU A 128 -5.08 -2.28 11.26
C LEU A 128 -5.30 -3.68 10.66
N GLY A 129 -6.16 -4.47 11.29
CA GLY A 129 -6.56 -5.80 10.82
C GLY A 129 -7.76 -5.82 9.87
N GLN A 130 -8.33 -4.66 9.52
CA GLN A 130 -9.50 -4.57 8.64
C GLN A 130 -9.12 -4.37 7.19
N LYS A 131 -10.08 -4.61 6.26
CA LYS A 131 -9.96 -4.22 4.85
C LYS A 131 -10.27 -2.74 4.70
N LEU A 132 -9.26 -1.91 4.80
CA LEU A 132 -9.40 -0.45 4.79
C LEU A 132 -9.65 0.09 3.38
N VAL A 133 -10.52 1.06 3.26
CA VAL A 133 -10.77 1.81 2.02
C VAL A 133 -10.72 3.30 2.33
N GLY A 134 -9.87 4.03 1.64
CA GLY A 134 -9.73 5.47 1.81
C GLY A 134 -9.45 6.19 0.49
N PHE A 135 -9.25 7.49 0.58
CA PHE A 135 -8.91 8.34 -0.57
C PHE A 135 -7.54 8.98 -0.38
N ASN A 136 -6.57 8.62 -1.18
CA ASN A 136 -5.15 9.00 -1.04
C ASN A 136 -4.51 8.52 0.27
N ASN A 137 -5.14 7.53 0.91
CA ASN A 137 -4.78 6.99 2.21
C ASN A 137 -3.40 6.33 2.23
N ARG A 138 -2.99 5.72 1.12
CA ARG A 138 -1.67 5.09 0.99
C ARG A 138 -0.51 6.02 1.32
N ARG A 139 -0.65 7.32 1.02
CA ARG A 139 0.41 8.31 1.19
C ARG A 139 0.26 9.19 2.42
N TYR A 140 -0.87 9.09 3.10
CA TYR A 140 -1.18 9.93 4.23
C TYR A 140 -1.83 9.14 5.38
N ASP A 141 -3.13 8.80 5.28
CA ASP A 141 -3.90 8.25 6.39
C ASP A 141 -3.32 6.96 6.96
N ASN A 142 -2.82 6.06 6.11
CA ASN A 142 -2.19 4.82 6.56
C ASN A 142 -0.99 5.09 7.48
N HIS A 143 -0.19 6.11 7.18
CA HIS A 143 0.97 6.48 7.99
C HIS A 143 0.57 7.14 9.30
N ILE A 144 -0.46 7.99 9.28
CA ILE A 144 -1.02 8.62 10.49
C ILE A 144 -1.63 7.54 11.40
N LEU A 145 -2.43 6.63 10.85
CA LEU A 145 -3.03 5.52 11.59
C LEU A 145 -1.96 4.63 12.23
N TYR A 146 -0.89 4.33 11.50
CA TYR A 146 0.22 3.55 12.02
C TYR A 146 1.00 4.27 13.12
N ALA A 147 1.21 5.59 13.00
CA ALA A 147 1.82 6.39 14.06
C ALA A 147 0.96 6.41 15.33
N ALA A 148 -0.37 6.52 15.18
CA ALA A 148 -1.30 6.44 16.32
C ALA A 148 -1.25 5.05 16.98
N TYR A 149 -1.17 3.97 16.21
CA TYR A 149 -0.95 2.61 16.72
C TYR A 149 0.37 2.47 17.49
N LEU A 150 1.43 3.14 17.06
CA LEU A 150 2.71 3.17 17.78
C LEU A 150 2.66 4.02 19.07
N GLY A 151 1.53 4.67 19.35
CA GLY A 151 1.31 5.48 20.55
C GLY A 151 1.97 6.86 20.50
N TRP A 152 2.13 7.42 19.30
CA TRP A 152 2.66 8.78 19.14
C TRP A 152 1.68 9.81 19.71
N SER A 153 2.23 10.90 20.28
CA SER A 153 1.40 12.02 20.76
C SER A 153 0.79 12.82 19.60
N ASN A 154 -0.25 13.61 19.88
CA ASN A 154 -0.86 14.48 18.88
C ASN A 154 0.16 15.43 18.23
N GLU A 155 1.10 15.97 19.01
CA GLU A 155 2.15 16.84 18.50
C GLU A 155 3.06 16.09 17.52
N GLN A 156 3.46 14.86 17.85
CA GLN A 156 4.29 14.02 16.98
C GLN A 156 3.55 13.63 15.69
N ILE A 157 2.26 13.31 15.81
CA ILE A 157 1.39 12.98 14.67
C ILE A 157 1.20 14.22 13.79
N PHE A 158 1.00 15.39 14.37
CA PHE A 158 0.91 16.65 13.63
C PHE A 158 2.20 16.96 12.88
N GLU A 159 3.37 16.82 13.53
CA GLU A 159 4.67 16.96 12.85
C GLU A 159 4.86 15.95 11.71
N LEU A 160 4.41 14.71 11.89
CA LEU A 160 4.40 13.71 10.82
C LEU A 160 3.52 14.15 9.66
N SER A 161 2.30 14.61 9.95
CA SER A 161 1.36 15.14 8.95
C SER A 161 2.02 16.23 8.09
N GLN A 162 2.68 17.20 8.72
CA GLN A 162 3.39 18.26 8.00
C GLN A 162 4.48 17.71 7.07
N LYS A 163 5.22 16.70 7.54
CA LYS A 163 6.27 16.04 6.74
C LYS A 163 5.68 15.22 5.57
N LEU A 164 4.54 14.58 5.75
CA LEU A 164 3.87 13.81 4.70
C LEU A 164 3.28 14.71 3.60
N ILE A 165 2.78 15.90 3.97
CA ILE A 165 2.24 16.89 3.03
C ILE A 165 3.36 17.56 2.23
N ASP A 166 4.55 17.72 2.81
CA ASP A 166 5.70 18.30 2.11
C ASP A 166 6.18 17.37 0.99
N LYS A 167 5.94 17.77 -0.25
CA LYS A 167 6.31 17.01 -1.46
C LYS A 167 7.82 16.76 -1.59
N ASN A 168 8.64 17.52 -0.89
CA ASN A 168 10.10 17.37 -0.90
C ASN A 168 10.59 16.34 0.14
N ASN A 169 9.75 15.96 1.10
CA ASN A 169 10.09 15.03 2.16
C ASN A 169 9.57 13.62 1.84
N ARG A 170 10.48 12.73 1.43
CA ARG A 170 10.15 11.31 1.16
C ARG A 170 10.57 10.37 2.29
N THR A 171 11.11 10.89 3.37
CA THR A 171 11.71 10.08 4.47
C THR A 171 10.76 9.87 5.64
N ALA A 172 9.59 10.51 5.64
CA ALA A 172 8.62 10.46 6.74
C ALA A 172 7.67 9.24 6.67
N MET A 173 7.83 8.35 5.69
CA MET A 173 6.89 7.25 5.45
C MET A 173 7.32 5.98 6.17
N PHE A 174 6.38 5.30 6.84
CA PHE A 174 6.57 3.98 7.42
C PHE A 174 6.46 2.89 6.36
N GLY A 175 7.42 1.96 6.31
CA GLY A 175 7.35 0.77 5.44
C GLY A 175 6.13 -0.09 5.74
N GLU A 176 5.86 -0.28 7.02
CA GLU A 176 4.78 -1.12 7.55
C GLU A 176 3.37 -0.58 7.22
N ALA A 177 3.22 0.73 7.05
CA ALA A 177 1.96 1.32 6.64
C ALA A 177 1.54 0.91 5.21
N TYR A 178 2.49 0.44 4.39
CA TYR A 178 2.20 -0.14 3.07
C TYR A 178 1.81 -1.63 3.13
N GLU A 179 1.99 -2.28 4.27
CA GLU A 179 1.65 -3.70 4.48
C GLU A 179 0.24 -3.88 5.04
N LEU A 180 -0.44 -2.80 5.38
CA LEU A 180 -1.85 -2.83 5.79
C LEU A 180 -2.72 -3.37 4.64
N SER A 181 -3.82 -4.03 4.98
CA SER A 181 -4.82 -4.41 3.99
C SER A 181 -5.66 -3.18 3.62
N TYR A 182 -5.39 -2.57 2.45
CA TYR A 182 -6.11 -1.36 2.05
C TYR A 182 -6.34 -1.27 0.54
N ALA A 183 -7.37 -0.51 0.18
CA ALA A 183 -7.59 0.02 -1.16
C ALA A 183 -7.56 1.56 -1.13
N ASP A 184 -6.80 2.16 -2.03
CA ASP A 184 -6.74 3.60 -2.20
C ASP A 184 -7.52 4.00 -3.44
N ILE A 185 -8.68 4.64 -3.26
CA ILE A 185 -9.56 5.05 -4.35
C ILE A 185 -8.85 5.99 -5.33
N TYR A 186 -7.93 6.81 -4.82
CA TYR A 186 -7.14 7.70 -5.67
C TYR A 186 -6.29 6.95 -6.69
N ASP A 187 -5.77 5.77 -6.34
CA ASP A 187 -4.93 4.98 -7.24
C ASP A 187 -5.72 4.41 -8.43
N PHE A 188 -6.98 4.05 -8.22
CA PHE A 188 -7.88 3.53 -9.26
C PHE A 188 -8.50 4.62 -10.13
N SER A 189 -8.43 5.87 -9.70
CA SER A 189 -9.04 6.98 -10.45
C SER A 189 -8.25 7.28 -11.72
N SER A 190 -8.95 7.33 -12.86
CA SER A 190 -8.40 7.77 -14.14
C SER A 190 -8.03 9.26 -14.15
N LYS A 191 -8.73 10.06 -13.33
CA LYS A 191 -8.48 11.48 -13.14
C LYS A 191 -7.82 11.70 -11.78
N LYS A 192 -6.61 12.26 -11.75
CA LYS A 192 -5.90 12.62 -10.53
C LYS A 192 -6.36 13.98 -10.01
N GLN A 193 -7.45 13.99 -9.26
CA GLN A 193 -8.08 15.19 -8.68
C GLN A 193 -8.42 14.97 -7.20
N GLY A 194 -8.63 16.06 -6.44
CA GLY A 194 -8.99 15.97 -5.03
C GLY A 194 -10.38 15.42 -4.79
N LEU A 195 -10.62 14.87 -3.59
CA LEU A 195 -11.90 14.28 -3.19
C LEU A 195 -13.08 15.25 -3.37
N LYS A 196 -12.93 16.50 -2.98
CA LYS A 196 -13.93 17.56 -3.16
C LYS A 196 -14.43 17.65 -4.60
N LYS A 197 -13.54 17.54 -5.59
CA LYS A 197 -13.94 17.60 -6.99
C LYS A 197 -14.74 16.38 -7.42
N PHE A 198 -14.41 15.20 -6.92
CA PHE A 198 -15.22 13.99 -7.13
C PHE A 198 -16.61 14.13 -6.49
N GLN A 199 -16.69 14.67 -5.28
CA GLN A 199 -17.97 14.90 -4.61
C GLN A 199 -18.87 15.84 -5.42
N ILE A 200 -18.32 16.93 -5.96
CA ILE A 200 -19.06 17.87 -6.81
C ILE A 200 -19.54 17.17 -8.10
N GLU A 201 -18.67 16.40 -8.76
CA GLU A 201 -19.02 15.65 -9.99
C GLU A 201 -20.11 14.60 -9.74
N LEU A 202 -20.14 14.01 -8.54
CA LEU A 202 -21.17 13.04 -8.11
C LEU A 202 -22.44 13.69 -7.54
N GLY A 203 -22.50 15.03 -7.47
CA GLY A 203 -23.64 15.76 -6.90
C GLY A 203 -23.76 15.60 -5.37
N ILE A 204 -22.68 15.21 -4.70
CA ILE A 204 -22.63 15.11 -3.24
C ILE A 204 -22.37 16.50 -2.66
N PHE A 205 -23.21 16.89 -1.71
CA PHE A 205 -23.06 18.17 -1.02
C PHE A 205 -21.81 18.14 -0.14
N HIS A 206 -20.89 19.05 -0.42
CA HIS A 206 -19.63 19.17 0.34
C HIS A 206 -19.78 20.28 1.39
N VAL A 207 -19.47 19.94 2.63
CA VAL A 207 -19.41 20.91 3.75
C VAL A 207 -17.95 21.07 4.13
N GLU A 208 -17.47 22.29 4.11
CA GLU A 208 -16.17 22.66 4.70
C GLU A 208 -16.40 23.29 6.06
N LEU A 209 -15.65 22.84 7.03
CA LEU A 209 -15.53 23.53 8.30
C LEU A 209 -14.42 24.57 8.15
N ASP A 210 -14.71 25.83 8.43
CA ASP A 210 -13.76 26.95 8.41
C ASP A 210 -12.81 26.88 9.63
N ILE A 211 -12.14 25.74 9.80
CA ILE A 211 -11.16 25.51 10.88
C ILE A 211 -9.78 25.45 10.25
N PRO A 212 -8.87 26.39 10.58
CA PRO A 212 -7.50 26.33 10.09
C PRO A 212 -6.82 25.05 10.56
N TRP A 213 -6.28 24.27 9.61
CA TRP A 213 -5.65 22.97 9.88
C TRP A 213 -4.33 23.07 10.67
N ASP A 214 -3.71 24.25 10.71
CA ASP A 214 -2.46 24.57 11.38
C ASP A 214 -2.64 25.21 12.77
N GLN A 215 -3.87 25.32 13.24
CA GLN A 215 -4.23 25.90 14.55
C GLN A 215 -4.82 24.82 15.46
N PRO A 216 -4.58 24.93 16.80
CA PRO A 216 -5.28 24.10 17.76
C PRO A 216 -6.80 24.31 17.66
N VAL A 217 -7.56 23.24 17.74
CA VAL A 217 -9.02 23.24 17.71
C VAL A 217 -9.56 23.38 19.14
N ASP A 218 -10.55 24.27 19.35
CA ASP A 218 -11.29 24.36 20.60
C ASP A 218 -12.01 23.03 20.90
N GLU A 219 -11.89 22.53 22.12
CA GLU A 219 -12.47 21.23 22.52
C GLU A 219 -13.99 21.17 22.30
N GLY A 220 -14.70 22.30 22.41
CA GLY A 220 -16.12 22.40 22.14
C GLY A 220 -16.49 22.16 20.66
N LEU A 221 -15.51 22.17 19.75
CA LEU A 221 -15.68 21.91 18.32
C LEU A 221 -15.30 20.49 17.91
N TRP A 222 -14.59 19.71 18.75
CA TRP A 222 -14.09 18.39 18.42
C TRP A 222 -15.16 17.42 17.92
N THR A 223 -16.38 17.53 18.43
CA THR A 223 -17.51 16.70 18.01
C THR A 223 -18.15 17.14 16.68
N LYS A 224 -17.72 18.26 16.12
CA LYS A 224 -18.24 18.80 14.85
C LYS A 224 -17.32 18.48 13.66
N ILE A 225 -16.08 18.10 13.95
CA ILE A 225 -15.09 17.58 13.01
C ILE A 225 -15.32 16.09 12.83
#